data_b56b407ec1c248ffe2940742a96555f4
#
_entry.id   b56b407ec1c248ffe2940742a96555f4
#
_cell.length_a   1.000
_cell.length_b   1.000
_cell.length_c   1.000
_cell.angle_alpha   90.00
_cell.angle_beta   90.00
_cell.angle_gamma   90.00
#
_symmetry.space_group_name_H-M   'P 1'
#
loop_
_entity.id
_entity.type
_entity.pdbx_description
1 polymer ?
#
loop_
_entity_poly.entity_id
_entity_poly.type
_entity_poly.pdbx_seq_one_letter_code
_entity_poly.pdbx_strand_id
1 'polypeptide(L)' 'MNGSFPVRSLVEHPVFGTGVVLELLPPDKVDILFREGVKRLRCVC' A
#
# COMPACT_ATOMS: atom_id res chain seq x y z
N MET A 1 -7.60 13.22 11.61
CA MET A 1 -7.09 12.64 11.07
C MET A 1 -5.80 12.24 11.38
N ASN A 2 -5.31 11.33 11.15
CA ASN A 2 -4.22 10.91 11.50
C ASN A 2 -3.12 11.11 10.73
N GLY A 3 -2.02 11.18 10.92
CA GLY A 3 -0.94 11.53 10.22
C GLY A 3 -0.38 10.54 9.33
N SER A 4 -0.76 9.37 9.33
CA SER A 4 -0.21 8.41 8.48
C SER A 4 -0.76 8.52 7.17
N PHE A 5 -0.33 7.78 6.19
CA PHE A 5 -0.93 7.89 4.92
C PHE A 5 -2.25 7.31 4.99
N PRO A 6 -3.20 7.91 4.35
CA PRO A 6 -4.56 7.46 4.39
C PRO A 6 -4.72 6.18 3.60
N VAL A 7 -5.59 5.35 4.04
CA VAL A 7 -6.03 4.21 3.30
C VAL A 7 -6.64 4.69 2.01
N ARG A 8 -6.48 3.94 0.96
CA ARG A 8 -6.97 4.28 -0.38
C ARG A 8 -6.13 5.31 -1.07
N SER A 9 -4.93 5.56 -0.59
CA SER A 9 -4.00 6.40 -1.32
C SER A 9 -3.50 5.68 -2.54
N LEU A 10 -3.21 6.43 -3.58
CA LEU A 10 -2.60 5.84 -4.75
C LEU A 10 -1.11 5.78 -4.57
N VAL A 11 -0.51 4.69 -5.00
CA VAL A 11 0.93 4.54 -4.94
C VAL A 11 1.42 3.97 -6.25
N GLU A 12 2.69 4.17 -6.54
CA GLU A 12 3.29 3.63 -7.74
C GLU A 12 4.41 2.70 -7.37
N HIS A 13 4.41 1.53 -7.93
CA HIS A 13 5.46 0.54 -7.67
C HIS A 13 6.19 0.28 -8.98
N PRO A 14 7.51 0.20 -8.95
CA PRO A 14 8.27 0.02 -10.18
C PRO A 14 8.00 -1.28 -10.90
N VAL A 15 7.54 -2.27 -10.20
CA VAL A 15 7.27 -3.56 -10.81
C VAL A 15 5.77 -3.77 -11.01
N PHE A 16 4.97 -3.47 -10.01
CA PHE A 16 3.54 -3.77 -10.08
C PHE A 16 2.69 -2.63 -10.62
N GLY A 17 3.26 -1.46 -10.76
CA GLY A 17 2.51 -0.34 -11.32
C GLY A 17 1.71 0.40 -10.26
N THR A 18 0.64 1.01 -10.67
CA THR A 18 -0.18 1.80 -9.77
C THR A 18 -1.03 0.91 -8.90
N GLY A 19 -1.14 1.24 -7.64
CA GLY A 19 -1.98 0.50 -6.72
C GLY A 19 -2.70 1.41 -5.76
N VAL A 20 -3.63 0.83 -5.02
CA VAL A 20 -4.41 1.55 -4.03
C VAL A 20 -4.17 0.90 -2.68
N VAL A 21 -3.81 1.69 -1.70
CA VAL A 21 -3.57 1.17 -0.36
C VAL A 21 -4.89 0.75 0.25
N LEU A 22 -4.96 -0.51 0.67
CA LEU A 22 -6.18 -1.03 1.28
C LEU A 22 -6.10 -1.01 2.79
N GLU A 23 -4.97 -1.35 3.34
CA GLU A 23 -4.87 -1.46 4.78
C GLU A 23 -3.42 -1.39 5.22
N LEU A 24 -3.19 -0.78 6.36
CA LEU A 24 -1.86 -0.73 6.93
C LEU A 24 -1.79 -1.77 8.03
N LEU A 25 -0.77 -2.61 7.98
CA LEU A 25 -0.60 -3.67 8.96
C LEU A 25 0.68 -3.44 9.74
N PRO A 26 0.59 -2.87 10.90
CA PRO A 26 1.79 -2.61 11.67
C PRO A 26 2.54 -3.90 11.96
N PRO A 27 3.81 -3.82 12.16
CA PRO A 27 4.59 -2.58 12.22
C PRO A 27 5.09 -2.11 10.87
N ASP A 28 5.14 -2.96 9.86
CA ASP A 28 5.79 -2.54 8.65
C ASP A 28 5.21 -3.15 7.38
N LYS A 29 3.96 -3.54 7.39
CA LYS A 29 3.36 -4.13 6.20
C LYS A 29 2.18 -3.33 5.70
N VAL A 30 1.91 -3.45 4.43
CA VAL A 30 0.80 -2.72 3.83
C VAL A 30 0.20 -3.59 2.73
N ASP A 31 -1.11 -3.64 2.69
CA ASP A 31 -1.83 -4.35 1.63
C ASP A 31 -2.23 -3.35 0.58
N ILE A 32 -1.89 -3.63 -0.66
CA ILE A 32 -2.15 -2.73 -1.77
C ILE A 32 -2.82 -3.52 -2.88
N LEU A 33 -3.86 -2.94 -3.45
CA LEU A 33 -4.52 -3.56 -4.58
C LEU A 33 -3.89 -3.03 -5.86
N PHE A 34 -3.22 -3.92 -6.57
CA PHE A 34 -2.65 -3.59 -7.87
C PHE A 34 -3.53 -4.19 -8.95
N ARG A 35 -3.21 -3.90 -10.19
CA ARG A 35 -3.98 -4.42 -11.29
C ARG A 35 -4.06 -5.93 -11.26
N GLU A 36 -3.02 -6.61 -10.82
CA GLU A 36 -3.00 -8.05 -10.79
C GLU A 36 -3.66 -8.62 -9.56
N GLY A 37 -3.95 -7.83 -8.57
CA GLY A 37 -4.57 -8.30 -7.35
C GLY A 37 -3.93 -7.69 -6.12
N VAL A 38 -4.32 -8.17 -4.96
CA VAL A 38 -3.84 -7.62 -3.71
C VAL A 38 -2.47 -8.18 -3.39
N LYS A 39 -1.55 -7.32 -3.01
CA LYS A 39 -0.21 -7.73 -2.61
C LYS A 39 0.09 -7.15 -1.25
N ARG A 40 0.75 -7.96 -0.42
CA ARG A 40 1.18 -7.49 0.89
C ARG A 40 2.66 -7.17 0.82
N LEU A 41 2.99 -5.92 1.01
CA LEU A 41 4.35 -5.46 0.86
C LEU A 41 4.87 -4.93 2.17
N ARG A 42 6.20 -4.94 2.31
CA ARG A 42 6.82 -4.37 3.48
C ARG A 42 7.02 -2.88 3.26
N CYS A 43 6.66 -2.11 4.23
CA CYS A 43 6.83 -0.67 4.16
C CYS A 43 8.15 -0.33 4.81
N VAL A 44 9.11 0.05 4.01
CA VAL A 44 10.42 0.39 4.53
C VAL A 44 10.48 1.88 4.69
N CYS A 45 10.71 2.32 5.87
CA CYS A 45 10.76 3.77 6.10
C CYS A 45 12.15 4.22 6.42
#